data_7a92e7241b463db8c174ff9e19b70f5a
#
_entry.id   7a92e7241b463db8c174ff9e19b70f5a
#
_cell.length_a   1.000
_cell.length_b   1.000
_cell.length_c   1.000
_cell.angle_alpha   90.00
_cell.angle_beta   90.00
_cell.angle_gamma   90.00
#
_symmetry.space_group_name_H-M   'P 1'
#
loop_
_entity.id
_entity.type
_entity.pdbx_description
1 polymer ?
#
loop_
_entity_poly.entity_id
_entity_poly.type
_entity_poly.pdbx_seq_one_letter_code
_entity_poly.pdbx_strand_id
1 'polypeptide(L)'
;MDVLSEIKKVNDDLIKWRRHLHENPELGFDLENTCKFVSEKLDEFGIENHRNFKGAVIGYINPESTGKDIALRGDMDALPVNEETGLEFASKVEGRMHACGHDAHTAQLLAAAKVLAEHKDEIDGKIMLIFQPAEELGTGSIEIADSEEFSKVDEVLGCHDGNLLAGDGVPKGALVFSKGPTMATMDKFTIDIKGRGAHGSQPENSIDPIVIASYIITSVQEIVAREISPLEPVVVSFGIINAGKAFNIIPETAHLEGTTRTLTPEIRDLVAKRLGEIAEGIGKTFRAEISYEFFRLPPPVINDVEITEKMMTAAKKLFPEKVIELKKPIMGGEDFAFYLEKKPGAFFFLYNPLEIDGKVYAHHNPRFAMCEEFMHEVPAVMVQYVMDELGK
;
A
#
# COMPACT_ATOMS: atom_id res chain seq x y z
N MET A 1 2.05 30.13 12.18
CA MET A 1 2.04 28.99 13.16
C MET A 1 3.44 28.39 13.33
N ASP A 2 3.83 27.96 14.55
CA ASP A 2 5.02 27.11 14.78
C ASP A 2 4.56 25.64 14.80
N VAL A 3 4.72 24.96 13.68
CA VAL A 3 4.20 23.60 13.47
C VAL A 3 4.75 22.60 14.48
N LEU A 4 6.06 22.63 14.78
CA LEU A 4 6.64 21.69 15.75
C LEU A 4 6.11 21.90 17.16
N SER A 5 5.86 23.15 17.56
CA SER A 5 5.27 23.46 18.86
C SER A 5 3.84 22.93 18.96
N GLU A 6 3.03 23.09 17.91
CA GLU A 6 1.64 22.64 17.90
C GLU A 6 1.54 21.10 17.90
N ILE A 7 2.34 20.42 17.06
CA ILE A 7 2.38 18.96 17.03
C ILE A 7 2.86 18.36 18.37
N LYS A 8 3.80 18.98 19.05
CA LYS A 8 4.24 18.53 20.39
C LYS A 8 3.12 18.54 21.42
N LYS A 9 2.17 19.48 21.33
CA LYS A 9 1.01 19.51 22.25
C LYS A 9 0.09 18.31 22.06
N VAL A 10 0.03 17.75 20.86
CA VAL A 10 -0.84 16.61 20.48
C VAL A 10 -0.13 15.26 20.60
N ASN A 11 1.19 15.25 20.80
CA ASN A 11 1.99 14.00 20.74
C ASN A 11 1.53 12.91 21.74
N ASP A 12 1.18 13.28 22.96
CA ASP A 12 0.68 12.31 23.95
C ASP A 12 -0.66 11.70 23.53
N ASP A 13 -1.53 12.49 22.87
CA ASP A 13 -2.80 12.02 22.34
C ASP A 13 -2.57 11.11 21.12
N LEU A 14 -1.65 11.47 20.21
CA LEU A 14 -1.25 10.65 19.07
C LEU A 14 -0.82 9.25 19.52
N ILE A 15 0.06 9.15 20.52
CA ILE A 15 0.52 7.86 21.06
C ILE A 15 -0.66 7.08 21.66
N LYS A 16 -1.56 7.74 22.41
CA LYS A 16 -2.75 7.08 22.99
C LYS A 16 -3.70 6.58 21.92
N TRP A 17 -3.95 7.36 20.86
CA TRP A 17 -4.82 6.96 19.76
C TRP A 17 -4.23 5.76 19.00
N ARG A 18 -2.94 5.82 18.68
CA ARG A 18 -2.22 4.71 18.06
C ARG A 18 -2.33 3.42 18.87
N ARG A 19 -2.06 3.47 20.19
CA ARG A 19 -2.14 2.29 21.05
C ARG A 19 -3.55 1.76 21.19
N HIS A 20 -4.56 2.64 21.24
CA HIS A 20 -5.97 2.25 21.24
C HIS A 20 -6.34 1.48 19.97
N LEU A 21 -5.95 1.96 18.80
CA LEU A 21 -6.18 1.29 17.51
C LEU A 21 -5.43 -0.05 17.46
N HIS A 22 -4.17 -0.08 17.89
CA HIS A 22 -3.35 -1.29 17.92
C HIS A 22 -3.94 -2.40 18.79
N GLU A 23 -4.51 -2.04 19.95
CA GLU A 23 -5.18 -2.97 20.85
C GLU A 23 -6.50 -3.54 20.28
N ASN A 24 -7.12 -2.85 19.34
CA ASN A 24 -8.47 -3.15 18.82
C ASN A 24 -8.50 -3.25 17.28
N PRO A 25 -7.67 -4.09 16.65
CA PRO A 25 -7.57 -4.17 15.21
C PRO A 25 -8.81 -4.75 14.54
N GLU A 26 -9.23 -4.14 13.44
CA GLU A 26 -10.33 -4.59 12.58
C GLU A 26 -9.79 -4.83 11.15
N LEU A 27 -10.47 -5.64 10.33
CA LEU A 27 -9.94 -6.15 9.06
C LEU A 27 -10.69 -5.61 7.84
N GLY A 28 -9.96 -5.23 6.81
CA GLY A 28 -10.48 -4.89 5.49
C GLY A 28 -11.58 -3.83 5.54
N PHE A 29 -12.80 -4.17 5.15
CA PHE A 29 -13.97 -3.28 5.19
C PHE A 29 -14.80 -3.38 6.49
N ASP A 30 -14.49 -4.30 7.39
CA ASP A 30 -15.23 -4.52 8.63
C ASP A 30 -14.59 -3.73 9.79
N LEU A 31 -14.75 -2.38 9.74
CA LEU A 31 -14.05 -1.40 10.58
C LEU A 31 -14.99 -0.56 11.44
N GLU A 32 -16.09 -1.14 11.95
CA GLU A 32 -17.15 -0.37 12.62
C GLU A 32 -16.63 0.43 13.83
N ASN A 33 -15.81 -0.18 14.70
CA ASN A 33 -15.29 0.47 15.90
C ASN A 33 -14.20 1.48 15.55
N THR A 34 -13.34 1.16 14.60
CA THR A 34 -12.28 2.05 14.10
C THR A 34 -12.90 3.31 13.48
N CYS A 35 -13.88 3.15 12.58
CA CYS A 35 -14.57 4.27 11.97
C CYS A 35 -15.33 5.12 12.99
N LYS A 36 -15.95 4.49 13.98
CA LYS A 36 -16.62 5.19 15.08
C LYS A 36 -15.62 6.03 15.88
N PHE A 37 -14.50 5.44 16.26
CA PHE A 37 -13.44 6.14 17.00
C PHE A 37 -12.92 7.35 16.22
N VAL A 38 -12.63 7.18 14.92
CA VAL A 38 -12.15 8.27 14.06
C VAL A 38 -13.19 9.38 13.95
N SER A 39 -14.47 9.05 13.67
CA SER A 39 -15.54 10.05 13.58
C SER A 39 -15.72 10.82 14.88
N GLU A 40 -15.71 10.13 16.04
CA GLU A 40 -15.81 10.78 17.35
C GLU A 40 -14.66 11.76 17.60
N LYS A 41 -13.42 11.43 17.15
CA LYS A 41 -12.28 12.35 17.26
C LYS A 41 -12.42 13.56 16.34
N LEU A 42 -12.89 13.36 15.12
CA LEU A 42 -13.15 14.48 14.20
C LEU A 42 -14.25 15.41 14.76
N ASP A 43 -15.32 14.85 15.33
CA ASP A 43 -16.37 15.62 16.00
C ASP A 43 -15.83 16.43 17.18
N GLU A 44 -14.94 15.82 18.04
CA GLU A 44 -14.25 16.51 19.13
C GLU A 44 -13.41 17.70 18.64
N PHE A 45 -12.84 17.61 17.42
CA PHE A 45 -12.05 18.69 16.80
C PHE A 45 -12.91 19.73 16.08
N GLY A 46 -14.22 19.52 16.01
CA GLY A 46 -15.15 20.38 15.25
C GLY A 46 -15.00 20.25 13.74
N ILE A 47 -14.60 19.09 13.27
CA ILE A 47 -14.43 18.76 11.85
C ILE A 47 -15.69 18.05 11.36
N GLU A 48 -16.36 18.62 10.36
CA GLU A 48 -17.47 17.96 9.67
C GLU A 48 -16.97 16.68 9.00
N ASN A 49 -17.64 15.55 9.27
CA ASN A 49 -17.26 14.27 8.72
C ASN A 49 -18.45 13.37 8.42
N HIS A 50 -18.23 12.39 7.56
CA HIS A 50 -19.24 11.39 7.25
C HIS A 50 -18.58 10.04 6.94
N ARG A 51 -19.35 8.96 7.08
CA ARG A 51 -18.96 7.61 6.70
C ARG A 51 -19.57 7.27 5.36
N ASN A 52 -18.73 6.85 4.41
CA ASN A 52 -19.13 6.45 3.07
C ASN A 52 -18.14 5.41 2.51
N PHE A 53 -18.25 5.06 1.24
CA PHE A 53 -17.27 4.22 0.52
C PHE A 53 -16.89 2.94 1.27
N LYS A 54 -17.90 2.16 1.68
CA LYS A 54 -17.75 0.88 2.39
C LYS A 54 -16.93 0.96 3.69
N GLY A 55 -17.01 2.06 4.41
CA GLY A 55 -16.37 2.19 5.71
C GLY A 55 -15.20 3.16 5.75
N ALA A 56 -15.02 4.01 4.75
CA ALA A 56 -14.17 5.18 4.87
C ALA A 56 -14.80 6.23 5.78
N VAL A 57 -13.97 6.99 6.49
CA VAL A 57 -14.38 8.23 7.16
C VAL A 57 -13.73 9.39 6.42
N ILE A 58 -14.58 10.30 5.94
CA ILE A 58 -14.14 11.49 5.21
C ILE A 58 -14.43 12.72 6.08
N GLY A 59 -13.42 13.55 6.33
CA GLY A 59 -13.55 14.81 7.07
C GLY A 59 -13.15 16.01 6.22
N TYR A 60 -13.69 17.19 6.55
CA TYR A 60 -13.36 18.43 5.84
C TYR A 60 -13.00 19.58 6.79
N ILE A 61 -11.89 20.25 6.47
CA ILE A 61 -11.52 21.52 7.09
C ILE A 61 -11.72 22.60 6.03
N ASN A 62 -12.42 23.69 6.38
CA ASN A 62 -12.84 24.77 5.48
C ASN A 62 -13.61 24.31 4.24
N PRO A 63 -14.71 23.49 4.37
CA PRO A 63 -15.43 22.92 3.23
C PRO A 63 -15.95 23.96 2.23
N GLU A 64 -16.24 25.18 2.70
CA GLU A 64 -16.76 26.28 1.87
C GLU A 64 -15.66 27.11 1.18
N SER A 65 -14.37 26.81 1.42
CA SER A 65 -13.28 27.52 0.73
C SER A 65 -13.32 27.23 -0.77
N THR A 66 -13.02 28.25 -1.56
CA THR A 66 -12.86 28.16 -3.02
C THR A 66 -11.40 28.11 -3.45
N GLY A 67 -10.48 28.08 -2.49
CA GLY A 67 -9.05 27.91 -2.73
C GLY A 67 -8.71 26.47 -3.14
N LYS A 68 -7.40 26.19 -3.20
CA LYS A 68 -6.86 24.85 -3.52
C LYS A 68 -7.36 23.80 -2.51
N ASP A 69 -7.63 22.60 -3.00
CA ASP A 69 -8.12 21.47 -2.22
C ASP A 69 -7.01 20.40 -2.08
N ILE A 70 -6.54 20.14 -0.85
CA ILE A 70 -5.50 19.17 -0.55
C ILE A 70 -6.11 18.00 0.23
N ALA A 71 -5.93 16.77 -0.26
CA ALA A 71 -6.31 15.57 0.46
C ALA A 71 -5.12 15.00 1.26
N LEU A 72 -5.38 14.61 2.50
CA LEU A 72 -4.46 13.87 3.35
C LEU A 72 -5.05 12.48 3.64
N ARG A 73 -4.28 11.41 3.42
CA ARG A 73 -4.77 10.02 3.57
C ARG A 73 -4.01 9.28 4.67
N GLY A 74 -4.75 8.53 5.47
CA GLY A 74 -4.28 7.45 6.33
C GLY A 74 -5.21 6.26 6.21
N ASP A 75 -4.65 5.06 6.09
CA ASP A 75 -5.40 3.81 6.10
C ASP A 75 -5.69 3.33 7.51
N MET A 76 -6.66 2.39 7.66
CA MET A 76 -7.20 2.02 8.98
C MET A 76 -7.21 0.52 9.26
N ASP A 77 -7.11 -0.34 8.24
CA ASP A 77 -7.32 -1.77 8.39
C ASP A 77 -6.09 -2.51 8.93
N ALA A 78 -6.34 -3.67 9.52
CA ALA A 78 -5.34 -4.57 10.09
C ALA A 78 -5.31 -5.89 9.32
N LEU A 79 -4.41 -6.78 9.73
CA LEU A 79 -4.16 -8.09 9.12
C LEU A 79 -4.64 -9.25 9.99
N PRO A 80 -5.03 -10.40 9.37
CA PRO A 80 -5.39 -11.63 10.08
C PRO A 80 -4.14 -12.37 10.59
N VAL A 81 -3.43 -11.75 11.52
CA VAL A 81 -2.17 -12.23 12.12
C VAL A 81 -2.32 -12.29 13.64
N ASN A 82 -1.85 -13.35 14.28
CA ASN A 82 -1.71 -13.40 15.74
C ASN A 82 -0.45 -12.63 16.15
N GLU A 83 -0.61 -11.65 17.02
CA GLU A 83 0.52 -10.85 17.49
C GLU A 83 1.39 -11.61 18.50
N GLU A 84 2.72 -11.51 18.31
CA GLU A 84 3.74 -12.10 19.17
C GLU A 84 4.78 -11.07 19.65
N THR A 85 4.46 -9.77 19.64
CA THR A 85 5.42 -8.71 19.98
C THR A 85 5.73 -8.64 21.48
N GLY A 86 4.76 -8.99 22.33
CA GLY A 86 4.86 -8.84 23.78
C GLY A 86 4.80 -7.38 24.28
N LEU A 87 4.36 -6.44 23.44
CA LEU A 87 4.18 -5.04 23.81
C LEU A 87 3.03 -4.88 24.82
N GLU A 88 3.12 -3.86 25.70
CA GLU A 88 2.07 -3.58 26.69
C GLU A 88 0.70 -3.29 26.07
N PHE A 89 0.70 -2.76 24.85
CA PHE A 89 -0.49 -2.42 24.05
C PHE A 89 -0.70 -3.40 22.88
N ALA A 90 -0.20 -4.62 22.99
CA ALA A 90 -0.43 -5.66 21.99
C ALA A 90 -1.93 -5.88 21.75
N SER A 91 -2.28 -6.36 20.57
CA SER A 91 -3.66 -6.65 20.16
C SER A 91 -4.41 -7.45 21.22
N LYS A 92 -5.63 -7.02 21.55
CA LYS A 92 -6.57 -7.73 22.43
C LYS A 92 -7.54 -8.62 21.67
N VAL A 93 -7.42 -8.64 20.32
CA VAL A 93 -8.29 -9.38 19.42
C VAL A 93 -7.51 -10.55 18.82
N GLU A 94 -7.86 -11.78 19.22
CA GLU A 94 -7.20 -12.99 18.73
C GLU A 94 -7.27 -13.07 17.20
N GLY A 95 -6.15 -13.40 16.56
CA GLY A 95 -6.06 -13.54 15.11
C GLY A 95 -6.02 -12.23 14.32
N ARG A 96 -5.87 -11.07 14.99
CA ARG A 96 -5.81 -9.77 14.31
C ARG A 96 -4.68 -8.91 14.88
N MET A 97 -3.96 -8.21 14.00
CA MET A 97 -2.85 -7.35 14.38
C MET A 97 -2.67 -6.23 13.35
N HIS A 98 -2.36 -5.02 13.79
CA HIS A 98 -1.82 -3.97 12.92
C HIS A 98 -0.34 -4.28 12.59
N ALA A 99 -0.12 -5.27 11.71
CA ALA A 99 1.21 -5.71 11.31
C ALA A 99 1.76 -4.94 10.10
N CYS A 100 1.09 -3.87 9.67
CA CYS A 100 1.55 -2.95 8.62
C CYS A 100 1.67 -1.48 9.07
N GLY A 101 1.18 -1.14 10.27
CA GLY A 101 1.36 0.21 10.81
C GLY A 101 0.20 1.17 10.59
N HIS A 102 -0.94 0.70 10.09
CA HIS A 102 -2.09 1.55 9.80
C HIS A 102 -2.72 2.19 11.05
N ASP A 103 -2.51 1.61 12.22
CA ASP A 103 -2.80 2.23 13.52
C ASP A 103 -2.03 3.55 13.73
N ALA A 104 -0.77 3.60 13.29
CA ALA A 104 0.03 4.82 13.31
C ALA A 104 -0.44 5.82 12.25
N HIS A 105 -0.68 5.37 11.00
CA HIS A 105 -1.14 6.24 9.92
C HIS A 105 -2.46 6.93 10.28
N THR A 106 -3.43 6.18 10.83
CA THR A 106 -4.69 6.73 11.34
C THR A 106 -4.45 7.76 12.45
N ALA A 107 -3.63 7.43 13.45
CA ALA A 107 -3.35 8.33 14.59
C ALA A 107 -2.59 9.60 14.15
N GLN A 108 -1.68 9.48 13.20
CA GLN A 108 -0.94 10.60 12.62
C GLN A 108 -1.85 11.53 11.84
N LEU A 109 -2.78 10.99 11.04
CA LEU A 109 -3.76 11.81 10.33
C LEU A 109 -4.70 12.52 11.30
N LEU A 110 -5.13 11.88 12.40
CA LEU A 110 -5.89 12.53 13.47
C LEU A 110 -5.10 13.67 14.13
N ALA A 111 -3.80 13.50 14.35
CA ALA A 111 -2.96 14.55 14.92
C ALA A 111 -2.81 15.75 13.97
N ALA A 112 -2.60 15.50 12.68
CA ALA A 112 -2.59 16.54 11.66
C ALA A 112 -3.94 17.27 11.58
N ALA A 113 -5.05 16.50 11.57
CA ALA A 113 -6.41 17.03 11.53
C ALA A 113 -6.70 17.97 12.70
N LYS A 114 -6.34 17.57 13.93
CA LYS A 114 -6.53 18.40 15.12
C LYS A 114 -5.81 19.74 15.02
N VAL A 115 -4.51 19.72 14.67
CA VAL A 115 -3.71 20.94 14.54
C VAL A 115 -4.24 21.83 13.41
N LEU A 116 -4.57 21.26 12.25
CA LEU A 116 -5.11 22.04 11.13
C LEU A 116 -6.47 22.64 11.44
N ALA A 117 -7.34 21.93 12.18
CA ALA A 117 -8.64 22.48 12.61
C ALA A 117 -8.50 23.65 13.61
N GLU A 118 -7.56 23.56 14.55
CA GLU A 118 -7.27 24.65 15.51
C GLU A 118 -6.73 25.91 14.81
N HIS A 119 -6.12 25.75 13.62
CA HIS A 119 -5.54 26.83 12.82
C HIS A 119 -6.26 27.10 11.49
N LYS A 120 -7.50 26.62 11.34
CA LYS A 120 -8.26 26.72 10.08
C LYS A 120 -8.40 28.13 9.52
N ASP A 121 -8.42 29.14 10.39
CA ASP A 121 -8.53 30.55 9.99
C ASP A 121 -7.25 31.11 9.33
N GLU A 122 -6.11 30.43 9.52
CA GLU A 122 -4.84 30.73 8.87
C GLU A 122 -4.69 30.07 7.50
N ILE A 123 -5.67 29.26 7.07
CA ILE A 123 -5.64 28.44 5.84
C ILE A 123 -6.56 29.04 4.78
N ASP A 124 -6.04 29.27 3.57
CA ASP A 124 -6.78 29.74 2.39
C ASP A 124 -6.94 28.60 1.38
N GLY A 125 -7.75 27.62 1.75
CA GLY A 125 -7.99 26.41 0.96
C GLY A 125 -8.86 25.43 1.72
N LYS A 126 -9.15 24.30 1.09
CA LYS A 126 -9.90 23.20 1.67
C LYS A 126 -8.99 22.00 1.91
N ILE A 127 -9.22 21.27 2.99
CA ILE A 127 -8.51 20.04 3.29
C ILE A 127 -9.52 18.91 3.38
N MET A 128 -9.32 17.85 2.59
CA MET A 128 -10.03 16.59 2.67
C MET A 128 -9.20 15.59 3.47
N LEU A 129 -9.76 15.05 4.54
CA LEU A 129 -9.14 14.02 5.37
C LEU A 129 -9.73 12.67 4.98
N ILE A 130 -8.90 11.74 4.53
CA ILE A 130 -9.32 10.43 4.05
C ILE A 130 -8.80 9.35 5.01
N PHE A 131 -9.68 8.81 5.84
CA PHE A 131 -9.42 7.62 6.64
C PHE A 131 -9.95 6.41 5.87
N GLN A 132 -9.03 5.70 5.24
CA GLN A 132 -9.33 4.68 4.24
C GLN A 132 -9.39 3.28 4.82
N PRO A 133 -10.41 2.44 4.47
CA PRO A 133 -10.44 1.01 4.78
C PRO A 133 -9.67 0.18 3.76
N ALA A 134 -9.42 -1.08 4.07
CA ALA A 134 -9.10 -2.17 3.13
C ALA A 134 -7.91 -1.92 2.19
N GLU A 135 -6.85 -1.25 2.67
CA GLU A 135 -5.59 -1.14 1.93
C GLU A 135 -5.00 -2.53 1.67
N GLU A 136 -4.99 -3.39 2.67
CA GLU A 136 -4.43 -4.76 2.61
C GLU A 136 -5.16 -5.69 1.62
N LEU A 137 -6.37 -5.29 1.19
CA LEU A 137 -7.08 -5.95 0.10
C LEU A 137 -6.75 -5.35 -1.28
N GLY A 138 -6.01 -4.24 -1.31
CA GLY A 138 -5.64 -3.52 -2.52
C GLY A 138 -6.82 -2.88 -3.25
N THR A 139 -7.91 -2.54 -2.55
CA THR A 139 -9.17 -2.08 -3.18
C THR A 139 -9.88 -0.98 -2.41
N GLY A 140 -9.41 -0.61 -1.23
CA GLY A 140 -10.09 0.34 -0.34
C GLY A 140 -10.17 1.74 -0.90
N SER A 141 -9.18 2.16 -1.66
CA SER A 141 -9.08 3.50 -2.26
C SER A 141 -9.94 3.69 -3.51
N ILE A 142 -10.35 2.61 -4.21
CA ILE A 142 -10.96 2.70 -5.57
C ILE A 142 -12.23 3.55 -5.57
N GLU A 143 -13.19 3.25 -4.69
CA GLU A 143 -14.47 3.98 -4.66
C GLU A 143 -14.28 5.44 -4.24
N ILE A 144 -13.30 5.72 -3.37
CA ILE A 144 -12.97 7.09 -2.94
C ILE A 144 -12.33 7.85 -4.11
N ALA A 145 -11.34 7.26 -4.78
CA ALA A 145 -10.65 7.88 -5.92
C ALA A 145 -11.58 8.15 -7.12
N ASP A 146 -12.61 7.32 -7.33
CA ASP A 146 -13.61 7.50 -8.38
C ASP A 146 -14.79 8.39 -7.97
N SER A 147 -14.83 8.90 -6.72
CA SER A 147 -15.93 9.71 -6.22
C SER A 147 -15.96 11.14 -6.77
N GLU A 148 -17.16 11.74 -6.76
CA GLU A 148 -17.33 13.17 -7.07
C GLU A 148 -16.58 14.05 -6.05
N GLU A 149 -16.52 13.62 -4.79
CA GLU A 149 -15.83 14.37 -3.71
C GLU A 149 -14.34 14.45 -4.01
N PHE A 150 -13.68 13.34 -4.32
CA PHE A 150 -12.26 13.31 -4.64
C PHE A 150 -11.95 13.97 -5.99
N SER A 151 -12.89 14.01 -6.93
CA SER A 151 -12.69 14.69 -8.21
C SER A 151 -12.36 16.18 -8.07
N LYS A 152 -12.74 16.81 -6.94
CA LYS A 152 -12.51 18.23 -6.62
C LYS A 152 -11.14 18.50 -5.98
N VAL A 153 -10.47 17.45 -5.51
CA VAL A 153 -9.12 17.55 -4.93
C VAL A 153 -8.11 17.97 -5.99
N ASP A 154 -7.18 18.81 -5.64
CA ASP A 154 -6.07 19.25 -6.51
C ASP A 154 -4.81 18.41 -6.30
N GLU A 155 -4.52 18.03 -5.04
CA GLU A 155 -3.34 17.25 -4.65
C GLU A 155 -3.67 16.26 -3.53
N VAL A 156 -3.00 15.10 -3.52
CA VAL A 156 -3.17 14.09 -2.46
C VAL A 156 -1.85 13.67 -1.86
N LEU A 157 -1.82 13.55 -0.53
CA LEU A 157 -0.63 13.18 0.24
C LEU A 157 -0.90 11.98 1.13
N GLY A 158 0.09 11.08 1.22
CA GLY A 158 0.07 9.92 2.12
C GLY A 158 1.46 9.59 2.64
N CYS A 159 1.51 8.76 3.67
CA CYS A 159 2.75 8.26 4.27
C CYS A 159 2.60 6.81 4.67
N HIS A 160 3.71 6.07 4.64
CA HIS A 160 3.81 4.75 5.24
C HIS A 160 4.94 4.70 6.26
N ASP A 161 4.62 4.22 7.45
CA ASP A 161 5.56 4.03 8.55
C ASP A 161 6.13 2.61 8.56
N GLY A 162 7.23 2.42 9.28
CA GLY A 162 7.75 1.11 9.63
C GLY A 162 9.13 0.80 9.06
N ASN A 163 9.27 -0.39 8.48
CA ASN A 163 10.58 -0.91 8.09
C ASN A 163 10.66 -1.41 6.64
N LEU A 164 9.81 -0.89 5.74
CA LEU A 164 9.85 -1.21 4.30
C LEU A 164 11.22 -0.99 3.66
N LEU A 165 12.03 -0.11 4.25
CA LEU A 165 13.38 0.26 3.81
C LEU A 165 14.49 -0.50 4.56
N ALA A 166 14.15 -1.57 5.27
CA ALA A 166 15.13 -2.36 6.02
C ALA A 166 16.21 -2.95 5.08
N GLY A 167 17.47 -2.70 5.41
CA GLY A 167 18.61 -3.16 4.60
C GLY A 167 19.17 -2.16 3.61
N ASP A 168 18.52 -1.03 3.36
CA ASP A 168 18.95 0.00 2.42
C ASP A 168 19.94 1.04 3.02
N GLY A 169 20.36 0.82 4.27
CA GLY A 169 21.27 1.73 4.99
C GLY A 169 20.59 3.05 5.43
N VAL A 170 19.28 3.10 5.43
CA VAL A 170 18.47 4.23 5.89
C VAL A 170 18.53 4.30 7.41
N PRO A 171 18.90 5.44 8.03
CA PRO A 171 18.91 5.57 9.48
C PRO A 171 17.50 5.61 10.07
N LYS A 172 17.34 5.07 11.27
CA LYS A 172 16.09 5.13 12.03
C LYS A 172 15.66 6.58 12.28
N GLY A 173 14.39 6.87 12.08
CA GLY A 173 13.81 8.22 12.12
C GLY A 173 14.00 9.03 10.84
N ALA A 174 14.44 8.41 9.75
CA ALA A 174 14.53 9.09 8.45
C ALA A 174 13.15 9.28 7.82
N LEU A 175 12.94 10.46 7.26
CA LEU A 175 11.83 10.81 6.37
C LEU A 175 12.31 10.61 4.93
N VAL A 176 11.73 9.63 4.24
CA VAL A 176 12.24 9.17 2.95
C VAL A 176 11.25 9.48 1.84
N PHE A 177 11.72 10.12 0.80
CA PHE A 177 10.94 10.57 -0.35
C PHE A 177 11.48 9.95 -1.63
N SER A 178 10.59 9.65 -2.57
CA SER A 178 10.95 9.18 -3.90
C SER A 178 10.22 10.02 -4.96
N LYS A 179 10.93 10.40 -6.01
CA LYS A 179 10.37 11.15 -7.15
C LYS A 179 10.03 10.19 -8.29
N GLY A 180 8.83 10.30 -8.86
CA GLY A 180 8.38 9.39 -9.90
C GLY A 180 8.05 7.99 -9.34
N PRO A 181 8.45 6.90 -10.03
CA PRO A 181 8.15 5.54 -9.60
C PRO A 181 8.67 5.25 -8.19
N THR A 182 7.77 4.94 -7.26
CA THR A 182 8.03 4.80 -5.83
C THR A 182 7.77 3.39 -5.33
N MET A 183 6.62 2.79 -5.68
CA MET A 183 6.26 1.41 -5.35
C MET A 183 5.71 0.68 -6.57
N ALA A 184 5.84 -0.66 -6.57
CA ALA A 184 5.46 -1.49 -7.70
C ALA A 184 3.95 -1.83 -7.70
N THR A 185 3.48 -2.34 -8.83
CA THR A 185 2.15 -2.98 -8.93
C THR A 185 2.04 -4.20 -8.04
N MET A 186 0.80 -4.65 -7.74
CA MET A 186 0.52 -5.93 -7.06
C MET A 186 -0.40 -6.81 -7.90
N ASP A 187 0.02 -7.20 -9.10
CA ASP A 187 -0.86 -7.99 -9.97
C ASP A 187 -0.82 -9.48 -9.66
N LYS A 188 -1.94 -10.15 -9.93
CA LYS A 188 -2.10 -11.60 -9.90
C LYS A 188 -2.37 -12.13 -11.31
N PHE A 189 -1.89 -13.32 -11.62
CA PHE A 189 -2.30 -14.06 -12.82
C PHE A 189 -2.60 -15.52 -12.50
N THR A 190 -3.46 -16.13 -13.32
CA THR A 190 -3.76 -17.55 -13.28
C THR A 190 -3.59 -18.16 -14.65
N ILE A 191 -3.16 -19.42 -14.71
CA ILE A 191 -3.06 -20.19 -15.94
C ILE A 191 -3.63 -21.58 -15.66
N ASP A 192 -4.75 -21.90 -16.30
CA ASP A 192 -5.34 -23.23 -16.28
C ASP A 192 -4.98 -23.97 -17.57
N ILE A 193 -4.47 -25.18 -17.39
CA ILE A 193 -4.01 -26.07 -18.45
C ILE A 193 -4.92 -27.27 -18.50
N LYS A 194 -5.63 -27.47 -19.60
CA LYS A 194 -6.44 -28.66 -19.85
C LYS A 194 -5.80 -29.50 -20.93
N GLY A 195 -5.28 -30.63 -20.51
CA GLY A 195 -4.69 -31.65 -21.36
C GLY A 195 -5.62 -32.86 -21.53
N ARG A 196 -5.05 -34.05 -21.47
CA ARG A 196 -5.76 -35.33 -21.49
C ARG A 196 -5.04 -36.33 -20.58
N GLY A 197 -5.74 -36.78 -19.54
CA GLY A 197 -5.25 -37.77 -18.60
C GLY A 197 -5.05 -39.17 -19.23
N ALA A 198 -4.15 -39.94 -18.67
CA ALA A 198 -3.90 -41.32 -19.07
C ALA A 198 -3.23 -42.14 -17.96
N HIS A 199 -3.14 -43.44 -18.15
CA HIS A 199 -2.31 -44.30 -17.30
C HIS A 199 -0.83 -43.93 -17.47
N GLY A 200 -0.08 -43.81 -16.38
CA GLY A 200 1.33 -43.37 -16.40
C GLY A 200 2.26 -44.23 -17.28
N SER A 201 1.89 -45.48 -17.57
CA SER A 201 2.64 -46.36 -18.49
C SER A 201 2.22 -46.24 -19.96
N GLN A 202 1.23 -45.40 -20.30
CA GLN A 202 0.72 -45.17 -21.65
C GLN A 202 0.70 -43.67 -21.99
N PRO A 203 1.84 -42.97 -21.91
CA PRO A 203 1.92 -41.51 -22.10
C PRO A 203 1.54 -41.07 -23.51
N GLU A 204 1.65 -41.93 -24.51
CA GLU A 204 1.24 -41.69 -25.91
C GLU A 204 -0.26 -41.41 -26.05
N ASN A 205 -1.08 -41.80 -25.09
CA ASN A 205 -2.51 -41.52 -25.02
C ASN A 205 -2.87 -40.25 -24.30
N SER A 206 -1.85 -39.53 -23.80
CA SER A 206 -2.05 -38.29 -22.98
C SER A 206 -1.74 -37.00 -23.73
N ILE A 207 -2.13 -35.91 -23.12
CA ILE A 207 -1.56 -34.58 -23.28
C ILE A 207 -1.23 -34.13 -21.84
N ASP A 208 0.03 -34.20 -21.47
CA ASP A 208 0.45 -34.09 -20.06
C ASP A 208 0.52 -32.62 -19.60
N PRO A 209 -0.41 -32.18 -18.75
CA PRO A 209 -0.43 -30.78 -18.28
C PRO A 209 0.71 -30.47 -17.30
N ILE A 210 1.32 -31.46 -16.62
CA ILE A 210 2.48 -31.24 -15.73
C ILE A 210 3.70 -30.87 -16.57
N VAL A 211 3.94 -31.57 -17.66
CA VAL A 211 5.04 -31.25 -18.57
C VAL A 211 4.82 -29.88 -19.19
N ILE A 212 3.59 -29.57 -19.64
CA ILE A 212 3.24 -28.27 -20.21
C ILE A 212 3.45 -27.13 -19.20
N ALA A 213 3.00 -27.29 -17.96
CA ALA A 213 3.22 -26.33 -16.86
C ALA A 213 4.71 -26.04 -16.67
N SER A 214 5.57 -27.06 -16.71
CA SER A 214 7.02 -26.88 -16.56
C SER A 214 7.63 -26.04 -17.68
N TYR A 215 7.18 -26.21 -18.92
CA TYR A 215 7.60 -25.39 -20.06
C TYR A 215 7.10 -23.96 -19.94
N ILE A 216 5.85 -23.73 -19.50
CA ILE A 216 5.32 -22.38 -19.27
C ILE A 216 6.14 -21.68 -18.22
N ILE A 217 6.33 -22.26 -17.02
CA ILE A 217 7.09 -21.69 -15.91
C ILE A 217 8.50 -21.28 -16.33
N THR A 218 9.16 -22.15 -17.10
CA THR A 218 10.52 -21.89 -17.58
C THR A 218 10.54 -20.80 -18.65
N SER A 219 9.61 -20.84 -19.60
CA SER A 219 9.61 -19.91 -20.74
C SER A 219 9.21 -18.50 -20.39
N VAL A 220 8.35 -18.28 -19.38
CA VAL A 220 7.98 -16.93 -18.97
C VAL A 220 9.16 -16.15 -18.35
N GLN A 221 10.24 -16.84 -17.93
CA GLN A 221 11.45 -16.16 -17.49
C GLN A 221 12.13 -15.37 -18.63
N GLU A 222 11.82 -15.69 -19.88
CA GLU A 222 12.29 -14.97 -21.08
C GLU A 222 11.85 -13.51 -21.05
N ILE A 223 10.64 -13.24 -20.55
CA ILE A 223 10.08 -11.87 -20.45
C ILE A 223 11.05 -10.97 -19.67
N VAL A 224 11.41 -11.38 -18.46
CA VAL A 224 12.31 -10.60 -17.59
C VAL A 224 13.74 -10.61 -18.14
N ALA A 225 14.19 -11.75 -18.67
CA ALA A 225 15.58 -11.93 -19.04
C ALA A 225 15.96 -11.38 -20.43
N ARG A 226 14.99 -11.20 -21.35
CA ARG A 226 15.26 -10.87 -22.76
C ARG A 226 14.37 -9.82 -23.39
N GLU A 227 13.19 -9.57 -22.83
CA GLU A 227 12.22 -8.64 -23.46
C GLU A 227 12.14 -7.29 -22.73
N ILE A 228 12.67 -7.20 -21.49
CA ILE A 228 12.66 -6.00 -20.66
C ILE A 228 14.11 -5.54 -20.45
N SER A 229 14.32 -4.23 -20.43
CA SER A 229 15.61 -3.63 -20.13
C SER A 229 16.13 -4.09 -18.76
N PRO A 230 17.39 -4.48 -18.60
CA PRO A 230 17.95 -4.85 -17.29
C PRO A 230 18.00 -3.70 -16.28
N LEU A 231 17.69 -2.46 -16.71
CA LEU A 231 17.55 -1.29 -15.84
C LEU A 231 16.12 -1.11 -15.31
N GLU A 232 15.17 -1.89 -15.82
CA GLU A 232 13.76 -1.87 -15.41
C GLU A 232 13.50 -3.00 -14.42
N PRO A 233 13.24 -2.72 -13.13
CA PRO A 233 12.91 -3.75 -12.16
C PRO A 233 11.56 -4.41 -12.47
N VAL A 234 11.57 -5.73 -12.62
CA VAL A 234 10.35 -6.53 -12.85
C VAL A 234 10.44 -7.83 -12.07
N VAL A 235 9.32 -8.25 -11.49
CA VAL A 235 9.16 -9.56 -10.87
C VAL A 235 8.06 -10.32 -11.57
N VAL A 236 8.32 -11.58 -11.92
CA VAL A 236 7.32 -12.58 -12.32
C VAL A 236 7.58 -13.83 -11.50
N SER A 237 6.66 -14.17 -10.61
CA SER A 237 6.79 -15.31 -9.70
C SER A 237 5.57 -16.20 -9.70
N PHE A 238 5.77 -17.52 -9.75
CA PHE A 238 4.71 -18.49 -9.51
C PHE A 238 4.72 -18.87 -8.04
N GLY A 239 3.56 -18.71 -7.37
CA GLY A 239 3.36 -19.07 -5.97
C GLY A 239 2.63 -20.39 -5.79
N ILE A 240 1.84 -20.80 -6.78
CA ILE A 240 1.02 -22.02 -6.73
C ILE A 240 1.19 -22.82 -8.02
N ILE A 241 1.37 -24.13 -7.85
CA ILE A 241 1.24 -25.13 -8.90
C ILE A 241 0.48 -26.34 -8.33
N ASN A 242 -0.66 -26.67 -8.93
CA ASN A 242 -1.49 -27.81 -8.54
C ASN A 242 -1.74 -28.72 -9.73
N ALA A 243 -1.32 -29.98 -9.64
CA ALA A 243 -1.58 -31.02 -10.66
C ALA A 243 -1.49 -32.41 -10.08
N GLY A 244 -2.30 -33.32 -10.61
CA GLY A 244 -2.26 -34.76 -10.28
C GLY A 244 -2.72 -35.10 -8.85
N LYS A 245 -3.03 -36.40 -8.66
CA LYS A 245 -3.45 -36.95 -7.36
C LYS A 245 -2.79 -38.31 -7.05
N ALA A 246 -2.21 -38.95 -8.05
CA ALA A 246 -1.57 -40.27 -7.91
C ALA A 246 -0.33 -40.37 -8.79
N PHE A 247 0.71 -41.03 -8.30
CA PHE A 247 2.04 -41.13 -8.94
C PHE A 247 2.04 -41.85 -10.31
N ASN A 248 1.04 -42.68 -10.57
CA ASN A 248 0.93 -43.51 -11.77
C ASN A 248 -0.18 -43.08 -12.73
N ILE A 249 -0.73 -41.87 -12.55
CA ILE A 249 -1.77 -41.28 -13.40
C ILE A 249 -1.28 -39.95 -13.91
N ILE A 250 -1.27 -39.78 -15.24
CA ILE A 250 -1.12 -38.44 -15.86
C ILE A 250 -2.45 -37.72 -15.68
N PRO A 251 -2.49 -36.53 -15.04
CA PRO A 251 -3.72 -35.80 -14.79
C PRO A 251 -4.33 -35.21 -16.06
N GLU A 252 -5.58 -34.79 -16.00
CA GLU A 252 -6.25 -34.05 -17.07
C GLU A 252 -5.96 -32.58 -17.04
N THR A 253 -5.69 -32.00 -15.84
CA THR A 253 -5.52 -30.56 -15.65
C THR A 253 -4.32 -30.24 -14.79
N ALA A 254 -3.78 -29.02 -14.97
CA ALA A 254 -2.90 -28.35 -14.05
C ALA A 254 -3.34 -26.89 -13.88
N HIS A 255 -3.12 -26.32 -12.69
CA HIS A 255 -3.43 -24.94 -12.33
C HIS A 255 -2.18 -24.24 -11.79
N LEU A 256 -1.89 -23.04 -12.29
CA LEU A 256 -0.80 -22.18 -11.88
C LEU A 256 -1.37 -20.85 -11.42
N GLU A 257 -0.84 -20.31 -10.31
CA GLU A 257 -1.06 -18.92 -9.91
C GLU A 257 0.27 -18.21 -9.67
N GLY A 258 0.31 -16.93 -10.01
CA GLY A 258 1.49 -16.13 -9.82
C GLY A 258 1.20 -14.65 -9.59
N THR A 259 2.26 -13.92 -9.37
CA THR A 259 2.22 -12.47 -9.18
C THR A 259 3.25 -11.78 -10.05
N THR A 260 2.94 -10.55 -10.43
CA THR A 260 3.90 -9.66 -11.09
C THR A 260 4.08 -8.38 -10.30
N ARG A 261 5.27 -7.77 -10.44
CA ARG A 261 5.61 -6.44 -9.92
C ARG A 261 6.26 -5.64 -11.04
N THR A 262 5.73 -4.48 -11.32
CA THR A 262 6.24 -3.55 -12.34
C THR A 262 6.13 -2.11 -11.83
N LEU A 263 6.92 -1.21 -12.39
CA LEU A 263 7.01 0.18 -11.92
C LEU A 263 6.37 1.19 -12.88
N THR A 264 5.99 0.74 -14.08
CA THR A 264 5.35 1.59 -15.08
C THR A 264 4.17 0.87 -15.74
N PRO A 265 3.15 1.61 -16.20
CA PRO A 265 2.01 1.03 -16.91
C PRO A 265 2.42 0.27 -18.18
N GLU A 266 3.41 0.77 -18.93
CA GLU A 266 3.87 0.18 -20.18
C GLU A 266 4.49 -1.20 -19.97
N ILE A 267 5.33 -1.33 -18.94
CA ILE A 267 5.94 -2.63 -18.58
C ILE A 267 4.89 -3.59 -18.03
N ARG A 268 3.91 -3.08 -17.23
CA ARG A 268 2.76 -3.86 -16.76
C ARG A 268 1.99 -4.50 -17.90
N ASP A 269 1.67 -3.69 -18.92
CA ASP A 269 0.93 -4.14 -20.11
C ASP A 269 1.74 -5.14 -20.93
N LEU A 270 3.03 -4.91 -21.11
CA LEU A 270 3.93 -5.84 -21.78
C LEU A 270 3.96 -7.19 -21.06
N VAL A 271 4.18 -7.21 -19.74
CA VAL A 271 4.25 -8.44 -18.94
C VAL A 271 2.93 -9.20 -19.00
N ALA A 272 1.79 -8.53 -18.81
CA ALA A 272 0.47 -9.14 -18.88
C ALA A 272 0.22 -9.80 -20.24
N LYS A 273 0.53 -9.09 -21.32
CA LYS A 273 0.38 -9.61 -22.68
C LYS A 273 1.27 -10.82 -22.95
N ARG A 274 2.56 -10.70 -22.60
CA ARG A 274 3.54 -11.75 -22.89
C ARG A 274 3.32 -13.04 -22.11
N LEU A 275 2.87 -12.96 -20.86
CA LEU A 275 2.48 -14.12 -20.05
C LEU A 275 1.41 -14.94 -20.80
N GLY A 276 0.36 -14.31 -21.30
CA GLY A 276 -0.69 -14.97 -22.07
C GLY A 276 -0.17 -15.57 -23.38
N GLU A 277 0.58 -14.79 -24.17
CA GLU A 277 1.10 -15.24 -25.46
C GLU A 277 2.03 -16.46 -25.32
N ILE A 278 2.90 -16.50 -24.28
CA ILE A 278 3.78 -17.62 -24.02
C ILE A 278 2.97 -18.85 -23.58
N ALA A 279 2.03 -18.67 -22.63
CA ALA A 279 1.20 -19.79 -22.16
C ALA A 279 0.39 -20.42 -23.27
N GLU A 280 -0.32 -19.59 -24.06
CA GLU A 280 -1.11 -20.05 -25.23
C GLU A 280 -0.25 -20.68 -26.32
N GLY A 281 0.92 -20.10 -26.61
CA GLY A 281 1.87 -20.63 -27.60
C GLY A 281 2.38 -22.03 -27.23
N ILE A 282 2.72 -22.24 -25.95
CA ILE A 282 3.14 -23.55 -25.43
C ILE A 282 1.97 -24.53 -25.44
N GLY A 283 0.78 -24.12 -24.96
CA GLY A 283 -0.42 -24.93 -24.99
C GLY A 283 -0.71 -25.43 -26.42
N LYS A 284 -0.69 -24.53 -27.41
CA LYS A 284 -0.86 -24.87 -28.82
C LYS A 284 0.19 -25.86 -29.33
N THR A 285 1.46 -25.67 -28.95
CA THR A 285 2.55 -26.57 -29.34
C THR A 285 2.31 -27.99 -28.84
N PHE A 286 1.81 -28.16 -27.63
CA PHE A 286 1.53 -29.45 -26.99
C PHE A 286 0.07 -29.90 -27.14
N ARG A 287 -0.78 -29.18 -27.85
CA ARG A 287 -2.20 -29.50 -28.12
C ARG A 287 -3.08 -29.46 -26.86
N ALA A 288 -2.72 -28.68 -25.86
CA ALA A 288 -3.53 -28.40 -24.68
C ALA A 288 -4.39 -27.15 -24.88
N GLU A 289 -5.51 -27.07 -24.17
CA GLU A 289 -6.28 -25.87 -23.99
C GLU A 289 -5.70 -25.05 -22.83
N ILE A 290 -5.52 -23.75 -23.03
CA ILE A 290 -5.03 -22.81 -21.99
C ILE A 290 -6.11 -21.79 -21.71
N SER A 291 -6.39 -21.53 -20.42
CA SER A 291 -7.10 -20.33 -19.95
C SER A 291 -6.10 -19.48 -19.17
N TYR A 292 -5.97 -18.24 -19.56
CA TYR A 292 -5.11 -17.25 -18.92
C TYR A 292 -5.94 -16.06 -18.48
N GLU A 293 -5.77 -15.68 -17.20
CA GLU A 293 -6.39 -14.48 -16.66
C GLU A 293 -5.34 -13.64 -15.93
N PHE A 294 -5.41 -12.31 -16.12
CA PHE A 294 -4.56 -11.35 -15.45
C PHE A 294 -5.43 -10.35 -14.67
N PHE A 295 -5.26 -10.35 -13.35
CA PHE A 295 -6.01 -9.50 -12.44
C PHE A 295 -5.17 -8.28 -12.11
N ARG A 296 -5.60 -7.13 -12.60
CA ARG A 296 -4.98 -5.85 -12.29
C ARG A 296 -5.44 -5.42 -10.90
N LEU A 297 -4.52 -5.44 -9.96
CA LEU A 297 -4.66 -4.92 -8.61
C LEU A 297 -4.02 -3.52 -8.56
N PRO A 298 -3.60 -2.97 -7.41
CA PRO A 298 -3.06 -1.62 -7.36
C PRO A 298 -2.02 -1.32 -8.45
N PRO A 299 -2.15 -0.18 -9.15
CA PRO A 299 -1.15 0.28 -10.11
C PRO A 299 0.16 0.65 -9.39
N PRO A 300 1.23 1.02 -10.09
CA PRO A 300 2.44 1.50 -9.43
C PRO A 300 2.17 2.85 -8.76
N VAL A 301 2.73 3.06 -7.57
CA VAL A 301 2.77 4.38 -6.94
C VAL A 301 3.80 5.22 -7.70
N ILE A 302 3.32 6.25 -8.39
CA ILE A 302 4.15 7.18 -9.15
C ILE A 302 3.93 8.58 -8.59
N ASN A 303 4.84 9.04 -7.76
CA ASN A 303 4.78 10.35 -7.15
C ASN A 303 4.97 11.47 -8.19
N ASP A 304 4.20 12.55 -8.03
CA ASP A 304 4.46 13.79 -8.74
C ASP A 304 5.79 14.40 -8.26
N VAL A 305 6.63 14.81 -9.22
CA VAL A 305 7.99 15.29 -8.92
C VAL A 305 7.94 16.64 -8.19
N GLU A 306 7.08 17.56 -8.63
CA GLU A 306 7.00 18.91 -8.07
C GLU A 306 6.44 18.87 -6.64
N ILE A 307 5.35 18.10 -6.42
CA ILE A 307 4.75 17.94 -5.09
C ILE A 307 5.73 17.25 -4.14
N THR A 308 6.45 16.23 -4.61
CA THR A 308 7.49 15.58 -3.80
C THR A 308 8.60 16.55 -3.39
N GLU A 309 9.06 17.41 -4.29
CA GLU A 309 10.07 18.43 -3.99
C GLU A 309 9.57 19.47 -2.97
N LYS A 310 8.32 19.89 -3.08
CA LYS A 310 7.66 20.75 -2.11
C LYS A 310 7.58 20.08 -0.73
N MET A 311 7.15 18.80 -0.68
CA MET A 311 7.11 18.04 0.58
C MET A 311 8.49 17.87 1.19
N MET A 312 9.52 17.54 0.40
CA MET A 312 10.90 17.48 0.87
C MET A 312 11.35 18.83 1.44
N THR A 313 10.91 19.93 0.85
CA THR A 313 11.23 21.29 1.32
C THR A 313 10.54 21.55 2.66
N ALA A 314 9.26 21.22 2.79
CA ALA A 314 8.51 21.32 4.06
C ALA A 314 9.17 20.48 5.16
N ALA A 315 9.52 19.22 4.86
CA ALA A 315 10.21 18.33 5.78
C ALA A 315 11.58 18.88 6.21
N LYS A 316 12.37 19.44 5.28
CA LYS A 316 13.69 20.03 5.58
C LYS A 316 13.61 21.29 6.47
N LYS A 317 12.52 22.04 6.43
CA LYS A 317 12.31 23.17 7.35
C LYS A 317 12.25 22.72 8.81
N LEU A 318 11.68 21.52 9.04
CA LEU A 318 11.46 20.96 10.37
C LEU A 318 12.59 19.99 10.80
N PHE A 319 13.06 19.16 9.88
CA PHE A 319 13.98 18.04 10.15
C PHE A 319 15.08 17.94 9.07
N PRO A 320 15.95 18.95 8.92
CA PRO A 320 16.90 19.05 7.81
C PRO A 320 17.83 17.83 7.67
N GLU A 321 18.22 17.20 8.79
CA GLU A 321 19.16 16.08 8.81
C GLU A 321 18.48 14.71 8.59
N LYS A 322 17.12 14.66 8.54
CA LYS A 322 16.37 13.40 8.45
C LYS A 322 15.83 13.13 7.05
N VAL A 323 15.84 14.11 6.17
CA VAL A 323 15.26 13.99 4.82
C VAL A 323 16.22 13.26 3.88
N ILE A 324 15.75 12.13 3.37
CA ILE A 324 16.49 11.29 2.42
C ILE A 324 15.70 11.14 1.13
N GLU A 325 16.36 11.28 0.00
CA GLU A 325 15.79 10.93 -1.30
C GLU A 325 16.14 9.47 -1.63
N LEU A 326 15.12 8.63 -1.78
CA LEU A 326 15.26 7.23 -2.16
C LEU A 326 15.68 7.14 -3.63
N LYS A 327 16.72 6.39 -3.90
CA LYS A 327 17.27 6.24 -5.25
C LYS A 327 16.70 5.06 -6.03
N LYS A 328 16.06 4.12 -5.34
CA LYS A 328 15.50 2.91 -5.92
C LYS A 328 14.09 2.71 -5.40
N PRO A 329 13.11 2.42 -6.28
CA PRO A 329 11.76 2.15 -5.88
C PRO A 329 11.65 0.88 -5.03
N ILE A 330 10.56 0.76 -4.27
CA ILE A 330 10.22 -0.40 -3.46
C ILE A 330 9.38 -1.36 -4.31
N MET A 331 9.64 -2.67 -4.21
CA MET A 331 8.88 -3.70 -4.93
C MET A 331 7.62 -4.15 -4.17
N GLY A 332 7.27 -3.53 -3.05
CA GLY A 332 5.95 -3.60 -2.42
C GLY A 332 4.92 -2.82 -3.23
N GLY A 333 3.65 -3.09 -3.03
CA GLY A 333 2.54 -2.33 -3.62
C GLY A 333 1.76 -1.57 -2.55
N GLU A 334 0.93 -0.63 -2.99
CA GLU A 334 0.14 0.25 -2.12
C GLU A 334 -1.05 0.80 -2.94
N ASP A 335 -2.26 0.72 -2.40
CA ASP A 335 -3.46 1.14 -3.13
C ASP A 335 -3.68 2.66 -3.17
N PHE A 336 -2.87 3.45 -2.44
CA PHE A 336 -2.75 4.90 -2.63
C PHE A 336 -2.50 5.27 -4.10
N ALA A 337 -1.94 4.35 -4.86
CA ALA A 337 -1.70 4.48 -6.29
C ALA A 337 -2.96 4.84 -7.09
N PHE A 338 -4.16 4.39 -6.69
CA PHE A 338 -5.40 4.76 -7.39
C PHE A 338 -5.74 6.26 -7.26
N TYR A 339 -5.39 6.90 -6.13
CA TYR A 339 -5.50 8.35 -6.02
C TYR A 339 -4.55 9.06 -6.98
N LEU A 340 -3.31 8.55 -7.11
CA LEU A 340 -2.30 9.13 -8.01
C LEU A 340 -2.62 8.96 -9.49
N GLU A 341 -3.43 7.97 -9.88
CA GLU A 341 -3.96 7.87 -11.24
C GLU A 341 -4.97 8.99 -11.58
N LYS A 342 -5.58 9.61 -10.56
CA LYS A 342 -6.60 10.65 -10.72
C LYS A 342 -6.07 12.05 -10.47
N LYS A 343 -5.17 12.20 -9.51
CA LYS A 343 -4.68 13.50 -9.03
C LYS A 343 -3.17 13.44 -8.78
N PRO A 344 -2.46 14.53 -9.03
CA PRO A 344 -1.06 14.61 -8.64
C PRO A 344 -0.94 14.53 -7.12
N GLY A 345 0.14 13.93 -6.65
CA GLY A 345 0.36 13.77 -5.21
C GLY A 345 1.70 13.15 -4.88
N ALA A 346 1.94 12.93 -3.60
CA ALA A 346 3.15 12.30 -3.13
C ALA A 346 2.90 11.37 -1.95
N PHE A 347 3.57 10.24 -1.99
CA PHE A 347 3.62 9.23 -0.93
C PHE A 347 5.05 9.13 -0.43
N PHE A 348 5.26 9.28 0.89
CA PHE A 348 6.58 9.25 1.51
C PHE A 348 6.63 8.21 2.63
N PHE A 349 7.79 8.04 3.24
CA PHE A 349 7.99 7.01 4.25
C PHE A 349 8.64 7.59 5.50
N LEU A 350 8.22 7.08 6.67
CA LEU A 350 8.96 7.21 7.92
C LEU A 350 9.61 5.87 8.26
N TYR A 351 10.94 5.81 8.28
CA TYR A 351 11.66 4.60 8.67
C TYR A 351 11.85 4.56 10.19
N ASN A 352 10.94 3.88 10.90
CA ASN A 352 10.89 3.85 12.37
C ASN A 352 10.80 2.44 12.97
N PRO A 353 11.68 1.49 12.59
CA PRO A 353 11.65 0.13 13.13
C PRO A 353 11.85 0.09 14.64
N LEU A 354 11.15 -0.85 15.29
CA LEU A 354 11.41 -1.27 16.67
C LEU A 354 11.93 -2.71 16.67
N GLU A 355 13.00 -2.96 17.42
CA GLU A 355 13.53 -4.30 17.59
C GLU A 355 12.73 -5.06 18.64
N ILE A 356 12.33 -6.28 18.32
CA ILE A 356 11.79 -7.27 19.26
C ILE A 356 12.84 -8.38 19.36
N ASP A 357 13.26 -8.70 20.59
CA ASP A 357 14.33 -9.68 20.86
C ASP A 357 15.63 -9.42 20.07
N GLY A 358 16.00 -8.15 19.89
CA GLY A 358 17.20 -7.72 19.19
C GLY A 358 17.14 -7.89 17.66
N LYS A 359 15.93 -7.99 17.07
CA LYS A 359 15.71 -8.11 15.63
C LYS A 359 14.60 -7.19 15.16
N VAL A 360 14.80 -6.63 13.96
CA VAL A 360 13.75 -5.97 13.19
C VAL A 360 13.00 -7.02 12.36
N TYR A 361 11.69 -7.10 12.51
CA TYR A 361 10.82 -8.01 11.76
C TYR A 361 10.11 -7.25 10.65
N ALA A 362 10.03 -7.86 9.47
CA ALA A 362 9.34 -7.26 8.31
C ALA A 362 7.85 -7.03 8.58
N HIS A 363 7.24 -6.16 7.79
CA HIS A 363 5.78 -6.01 7.74
C HIS A 363 5.10 -7.37 7.56
N HIS A 364 3.87 -7.51 8.04
CA HIS A 364 3.06 -8.72 8.06
C HIS A 364 3.60 -9.86 8.94
N ASN A 365 4.71 -9.64 9.66
CA ASN A 365 5.23 -10.62 10.61
C ASN A 365 4.52 -10.47 11.98
N PRO A 366 4.22 -11.57 12.69
CA PRO A 366 3.64 -11.52 14.05
C PRO A 366 4.44 -10.69 15.09
N ARG A 367 5.70 -10.42 14.82
CA ARG A 367 6.61 -9.61 15.67
C ARG A 367 6.98 -8.26 15.05
N PHE A 368 6.24 -7.82 14.02
CA PHE A 368 6.41 -6.48 13.47
C PHE A 368 6.13 -5.44 14.56
N ALA A 369 7.00 -4.43 14.66
CA ALA A 369 6.83 -3.35 15.61
C ALA A 369 7.47 -2.06 15.10
N MET A 370 6.91 -0.93 15.51
CA MET A 370 7.38 0.42 15.17
C MET A 370 7.68 1.24 16.40
N CYS A 371 8.69 2.08 16.28
CA CYS A 371 9.10 3.01 17.33
C CYS A 371 8.19 4.25 17.34
N GLU A 372 7.60 4.56 18.49
CA GLU A 372 6.70 5.69 18.67
C GLU A 372 7.44 7.06 18.72
N GLU A 373 8.74 7.05 18.95
CA GLU A 373 9.55 8.26 19.14
C GLU A 373 9.44 9.27 17.98
N PHE A 374 9.36 8.75 16.75
CA PHE A 374 9.39 9.57 15.52
C PHE A 374 8.02 9.80 14.90
N MET A 375 6.95 9.18 15.40
CA MET A 375 5.62 9.23 14.79
C MET A 375 5.08 10.64 14.62
N HIS A 376 5.45 11.57 15.50
CA HIS A 376 5.03 12.98 15.44
C HIS A 376 5.59 13.74 14.22
N GLU A 377 6.59 13.20 13.54
CA GLU A 377 7.23 13.84 12.40
C GLU A 377 6.36 13.80 11.13
N VAL A 378 5.57 12.73 10.94
CA VAL A 378 4.67 12.62 9.80
C VAL A 378 3.58 13.70 9.82
N PRO A 379 2.77 13.86 10.87
CA PRO A 379 1.79 14.94 10.93
C PRO A 379 2.45 16.33 10.87
N ALA A 380 3.67 16.49 11.42
CA ALA A 380 4.39 17.76 11.30
C ALA A 380 4.71 18.12 9.85
N VAL A 381 5.18 17.15 9.04
CA VAL A 381 5.47 17.36 7.61
C VAL A 381 4.18 17.64 6.83
N MET A 382 3.10 16.90 7.08
CA MET A 382 1.80 17.12 6.42
C MET A 382 1.25 18.52 6.74
N VAL A 383 1.25 18.91 8.01
CA VAL A 383 0.80 20.24 8.45
C VAL A 383 1.70 21.35 7.86
N GLN A 384 3.03 21.17 7.88
CA GLN A 384 3.94 22.16 7.30
C GLN A 384 3.72 22.33 5.79
N TYR A 385 3.49 21.24 5.06
CA TYR A 385 3.16 21.30 3.64
C TYR A 385 1.86 22.08 3.39
N VAL A 386 0.80 21.78 4.14
CA VAL A 386 -0.47 22.51 4.03
C VAL A 386 -0.27 23.99 4.32
N MET A 387 0.49 24.35 5.35
CA MET A 387 0.77 25.75 5.67
C MET A 387 1.66 26.45 4.64
N ASP A 388 2.55 25.72 3.98
CA ASP A 388 3.38 26.26 2.89
C ASP A 388 2.56 26.53 1.62
N GLU A 389 1.56 25.71 1.31
CA GLU A 389 0.76 25.79 0.09
C GLU A 389 -0.52 26.64 0.27
N LEU A 390 -1.12 26.63 1.46
CA LEU A 390 -2.42 27.25 1.75
C LEU A 390 -2.38 28.31 2.88
N GLY A 391 -1.22 28.57 3.49
CA GLY A 391 -1.10 29.56 4.58
C GLY A 391 -1.34 30.98 4.07
N LYS A 392 -2.12 31.78 4.87
CA LYS A 392 -2.42 33.21 4.61
C LYS A 392 -1.24 34.09 4.95
#